data_b4bad494379a20ce1d459cb97b1fd65a
#
_entry.id   b4bad494379a20ce1d459cb97b1fd65a
#
_cell.length_a   1.000
_cell.length_b   1.000
_cell.length_c   1.000
_cell.angle_alpha   90.00
_cell.angle_beta   90.00
_cell.angle_gamma   90.00
#
_symmetry.space_group_name_H-M   'P 1'
#
loop_
_entity.id
_entity.type
_entity.pdbx_description
1 polymer ?
#
loop_
_entity_poly.entity_id
_entity_poly.type
_entity_poly.pdbx_seq_one_letter_code
_entity_poly.pdbx_strand_id
1 'polypeptide(L)'
;LVGSEMCIRDRYISGEISRQTRGAIDAFRAMGKQCKDVSGGLPTFISPWIDGKKAVQASSGRLTKAESISVETHEREWNEIFDGIHDVVDACAFQDGHIDYDELDAFFSVNKKLADKYGMQCWTNAESFDRDMPIKFFPIKFDKLRLKLEAAKRAGYDKAITFEFSHFMSPQSAYLQAGHLYDRYREYFEIK
;
A
#
# COMPACT_ATOMS: atom_id res chain seq x y z
N LEU A 1 -1.53 14.94 11.03
CA LEU A 1 -2.83 14.37 11.52
C LEU A 1 -3.50 13.42 10.52
N VAL A 2 -2.77 12.95 9.51
CA VAL A 2 -3.32 12.07 8.47
C VAL A 2 -3.69 10.68 9.01
N GLY A 3 -3.00 10.20 10.06
CA GLY A 3 -3.27 8.89 10.64
C GLY A 3 -4.55 8.79 11.51
N SER A 4 -4.97 9.90 12.15
CA SER A 4 -6.15 9.86 13.03
C SER A 4 -7.48 9.92 12.29
N GLU A 5 -7.53 10.62 11.15
CA GLU A 5 -8.76 10.67 10.33
C GLU A 5 -9.05 9.34 9.64
N MET A 6 -8.02 8.61 9.25
CA MET A 6 -8.15 7.30 8.61
C MET A 6 -8.83 6.27 9.54
N CYS A 7 -8.44 6.26 10.84
CA CYS A 7 -9.04 5.34 11.81
C CYS A 7 -10.46 5.71 12.24
N ILE A 8 -10.88 6.95 12.01
CA ILE A 8 -12.20 7.45 12.43
C ILE A 8 -13.21 7.37 11.28
N ARG A 9 -12.77 7.60 10.04
CA ARG A 9 -13.64 7.72 8.86
C ARG A 9 -13.64 6.49 7.95
N ASP A 10 -12.54 5.73 7.93
CA ASP A 10 -12.39 4.57 7.05
C ASP A 10 -12.14 3.31 7.90
N ARG A 11 -12.52 2.14 7.39
CA ARG A 11 -12.31 0.85 8.05
C ARG A 11 -11.37 -0.02 7.23
N TYR A 12 -10.26 -0.39 7.87
CA TYR A 12 -9.35 -1.38 7.32
C TYR A 12 -9.93 -2.78 7.46
N ILE A 13 -10.05 -3.49 6.35
CA ILE A 13 -10.48 -4.89 6.38
C ILE A 13 -9.24 -5.75 6.67
N SER A 14 -9.20 -6.31 7.86
CA SER A 14 -8.15 -7.25 8.30
C SER A 14 -8.22 -8.57 7.53
N GLY A 15 -7.09 -9.26 7.37
CA GLY A 15 -7.02 -10.50 6.61
C GLY A 15 -7.05 -10.26 5.10
N GLU A 16 -6.24 -9.34 4.64
CA GLU A 16 -6.17 -8.84 3.26
C GLU A 16 -6.30 -9.93 2.20
N ILE A 17 -7.15 -9.68 1.21
CA ILE A 17 -7.09 -10.44 -0.02
C ILE A 17 -5.84 -10.04 -0.80
N SER A 18 -5.18 -11.03 -1.35
CA SER A 18 -4.02 -10.85 -2.22
C SER A 18 -4.13 -11.77 -3.43
N ARG A 19 -3.25 -11.61 -4.41
CA ARG A 19 -3.22 -12.52 -5.56
C ARG A 19 -3.03 -13.99 -5.15
N GLN A 20 -2.33 -14.28 -4.05
CA GLN A 20 -2.16 -15.65 -3.54
C GLN A 20 -3.43 -16.19 -2.88
N THR A 21 -4.30 -15.34 -2.39
CA THR A 21 -5.56 -15.71 -1.72
C THR A 21 -6.81 -15.43 -2.56
N ARG A 22 -6.66 -15.10 -3.85
CA ARG A 22 -7.79 -14.76 -4.73
C ARG A 22 -8.85 -15.87 -4.85
N GLY A 23 -8.51 -17.10 -4.58
CA GLY A 23 -9.50 -18.20 -4.48
C GLY A 23 -10.50 -18.06 -3.32
N ALA A 24 -10.28 -17.10 -2.39
CA ALA A 24 -11.14 -16.85 -1.25
C ALA A 24 -11.99 -15.56 -1.40
N ILE A 25 -12.21 -15.09 -2.63
CA ILE A 25 -12.96 -13.85 -2.92
C ILE A 25 -14.32 -13.83 -2.22
N ASP A 26 -15.10 -14.91 -2.29
CA ASP A 26 -16.43 -14.98 -1.68
C ASP A 26 -16.38 -14.82 -0.15
N ALA A 27 -15.42 -15.47 0.50
CA ALA A 27 -15.23 -15.35 1.95
C ALA A 27 -14.80 -13.93 2.35
N PHE A 28 -13.91 -13.34 1.56
CA PHE A 28 -13.47 -11.95 1.77
C PHE A 28 -14.61 -10.96 1.56
N ARG A 29 -15.42 -11.15 0.53
CA ARG A 29 -16.61 -10.34 0.27
C ARG A 29 -17.63 -10.41 1.40
N ALA A 30 -17.89 -11.62 1.95
CA ALA A 30 -18.76 -11.79 3.11
C ALA A 30 -18.25 -11.01 4.34
N MET A 31 -16.93 -11.06 4.59
CA MET A 31 -16.28 -10.30 5.66
C MET A 31 -16.39 -8.78 5.44
N GLY A 32 -16.14 -8.29 4.23
CA GLY A 32 -16.27 -6.88 3.87
C GLY A 32 -17.69 -6.35 4.06
N LYS A 33 -18.69 -7.14 3.66
CA LYS A 33 -20.11 -6.83 3.91
C LYS A 33 -20.38 -6.72 5.41
N GLN A 34 -19.93 -7.67 6.21
CA GLN A 34 -20.08 -7.62 7.66
C GLN A 34 -19.40 -6.38 8.26
N CYS A 35 -18.21 -6.00 7.77
CA CYS A 35 -17.54 -4.77 8.21
C CYS A 35 -18.39 -3.52 7.93
N LYS A 36 -19.01 -3.42 6.76
CA LYS A 36 -19.92 -2.32 6.42
C LYS A 36 -21.17 -2.32 7.30
N ASP A 37 -21.78 -3.47 7.51
CA ASP A 37 -22.99 -3.61 8.34
C ASP A 37 -22.73 -3.14 9.78
N VAL A 38 -21.65 -3.63 10.43
CA VAL A 38 -21.36 -3.28 11.84
C VAL A 38 -20.80 -1.86 12.00
N SER A 39 -20.24 -1.28 10.98
CA SER A 39 -19.72 0.10 11.01
C SER A 39 -20.77 1.17 10.64
N GLY A 40 -21.98 0.77 10.24
CA GLY A 40 -22.99 1.68 9.75
C GLY A 40 -22.69 2.25 8.36
N GLY A 41 -22.04 1.47 7.50
CA GLY A 41 -21.73 1.83 6.13
C GLY A 41 -20.48 2.73 5.96
N LEU A 42 -19.58 2.77 6.94
CA LEU A 42 -18.34 3.52 6.78
C LEU A 42 -17.49 2.97 5.63
N PRO A 43 -16.75 3.83 4.91
CA PRO A 43 -15.85 3.41 3.86
C PRO A 43 -14.85 2.36 4.34
N THR A 44 -14.58 1.38 3.49
CA THR A 44 -13.66 0.28 3.78
C THR A 44 -12.47 0.30 2.83
N PHE A 45 -11.30 -0.11 3.30
CA PHE A 45 -10.12 -0.22 2.45
C PHE A 45 -9.30 -1.47 2.75
N ILE A 46 -8.50 -1.87 1.78
CA ILE A 46 -7.50 -2.93 1.87
C ILE A 46 -6.11 -2.37 1.55
N SER A 47 -5.07 -3.04 2.02
CA SER A 47 -3.69 -2.59 1.79
C SER A 47 -2.75 -3.73 1.35
N PRO A 48 -2.99 -4.36 0.20
CA PRO A 48 -2.18 -5.47 -0.28
C PRO A 48 -0.86 -4.98 -0.88
N TRP A 49 0.14 -5.89 -0.92
CA TRP A 49 1.40 -5.59 -1.61
C TRP A 49 1.34 -5.87 -3.12
N ILE A 50 2.28 -5.24 -3.83
CA ILE A 50 2.52 -5.47 -5.25
C ILE A 50 3.71 -6.44 -5.38
N ASP A 51 3.59 -7.53 -6.13
CA ASP A 51 4.62 -8.55 -6.30
C ASP A 51 5.59 -8.21 -7.46
N GLY A 52 6.38 -7.15 -7.32
CA GLY A 52 7.41 -6.74 -8.28
C GLY A 52 8.77 -7.44 -8.05
N LYS A 53 9.82 -6.90 -8.63
CA LYS A 53 11.20 -7.46 -8.61
C LYS A 53 11.73 -7.74 -7.21
N LYS A 54 11.32 -6.96 -6.22
CA LYS A 54 11.77 -7.12 -4.82
C LYS A 54 10.95 -8.13 -4.00
N ALA A 55 9.87 -8.69 -4.54
CA ALA A 55 9.00 -9.61 -3.82
C ALA A 55 9.75 -10.83 -3.28
N VAL A 56 10.66 -11.41 -4.07
CA VAL A 56 11.47 -12.56 -3.67
C VAL A 56 12.38 -12.22 -2.48
N GLN A 57 13.01 -11.05 -2.48
CA GLN A 57 13.88 -10.59 -1.38
C GLN A 57 13.06 -10.29 -0.13
N ALA A 58 11.91 -9.63 -0.29
CA ALA A 58 11.03 -9.29 0.81
C ALA A 58 10.42 -10.52 1.51
N SER A 59 10.27 -11.64 0.79
CA SER A 59 9.75 -12.89 1.34
C SER A 59 10.82 -13.83 1.90
N SER A 60 12.10 -13.46 1.83
CA SER A 60 13.19 -14.28 2.38
C SER A 60 12.96 -14.52 3.89
N GLY A 61 12.94 -15.81 4.29
CA GLY A 61 12.63 -16.20 5.67
C GLY A 61 11.13 -16.38 6.00
N ARG A 62 10.21 -16.17 5.05
CA ARG A 62 8.78 -16.47 5.22
C ARG A 62 8.44 -17.86 4.71
N LEU A 63 7.36 -18.45 5.24
CA LEU A 63 6.85 -19.76 4.82
C LEU A 63 6.30 -19.74 3.39
N THR A 64 5.80 -18.62 2.93
CA THR A 64 5.28 -18.40 1.58
C THR A 64 6.31 -17.65 0.74
N LYS A 65 6.72 -18.22 -0.39
CA LYS A 65 7.56 -17.56 -1.37
C LYS A 65 6.70 -16.61 -2.20
N ALA A 66 6.99 -15.31 -2.13
CA ALA A 66 6.47 -14.37 -3.10
C ALA A 66 7.26 -14.51 -4.42
N GLU A 67 6.56 -14.42 -5.53
CA GLU A 67 7.15 -14.46 -6.88
C GLU A 67 7.03 -13.09 -7.51
N SER A 68 8.08 -12.64 -8.20
CA SER A 68 7.99 -11.48 -9.06
C SER A 68 7.09 -11.81 -10.26
N ILE A 69 6.15 -10.93 -10.56
CA ILE A 69 5.23 -11.08 -11.69
C ILE A 69 5.33 -9.91 -12.65
N SER A 70 4.91 -10.13 -13.89
CA SER A 70 4.79 -9.04 -14.87
C SER A 70 3.60 -8.13 -14.55
N VAL A 71 3.66 -6.90 -15.08
CA VAL A 71 2.57 -5.92 -14.95
C VAL A 71 1.26 -6.45 -15.54
N GLU A 72 1.32 -7.19 -16.65
CA GLU A 72 0.15 -7.80 -17.29
C GLU A 72 -0.48 -8.90 -16.44
N THR A 73 0.35 -9.70 -15.77
CA THR A 73 -0.14 -10.71 -14.83
C THR A 73 -0.79 -10.05 -13.62
N HIS A 74 -0.18 -9.00 -13.09
CA HIS A 74 -0.75 -8.18 -12.01
C HIS A 74 -2.11 -7.60 -12.43
N GLU A 75 -2.20 -6.97 -13.60
CA GLU A 75 -3.43 -6.40 -14.13
C GLU A 75 -4.56 -7.45 -14.23
N ARG A 76 -4.26 -8.60 -14.81
CA ARG A 76 -5.24 -9.68 -14.97
C ARG A 76 -5.77 -10.18 -13.63
N GLU A 77 -4.86 -10.48 -12.68
CA GLU A 77 -5.23 -11.06 -11.40
C GLU A 77 -5.94 -10.06 -10.48
N TRP A 78 -5.52 -8.80 -10.48
CA TRP A 78 -6.21 -7.75 -9.73
C TRP A 78 -7.54 -7.32 -10.35
N ASN A 79 -7.68 -7.43 -11.68
CA ASN A 79 -8.97 -7.26 -12.31
C ASN A 79 -9.99 -8.30 -11.82
N GLU A 80 -9.59 -9.58 -11.70
CA GLU A 80 -10.43 -10.65 -11.13
C GLU A 80 -10.81 -10.36 -9.67
N ILE A 81 -9.83 -9.93 -8.86
CA ILE A 81 -10.07 -9.60 -7.46
C ILE A 81 -11.04 -8.42 -7.33
N PHE A 82 -10.78 -7.33 -8.02
CA PHE A 82 -11.63 -6.13 -7.92
C PHE A 82 -13.05 -6.38 -8.43
N ASP A 83 -13.21 -7.18 -9.49
CA ASP A 83 -14.53 -7.61 -9.96
C ASP A 83 -15.35 -8.28 -8.84
N GLY A 84 -14.68 -9.08 -8.00
CA GLY A 84 -15.32 -9.80 -6.91
C GLY A 84 -15.55 -9.03 -5.61
N ILE A 85 -14.91 -7.86 -5.40
CA ILE A 85 -14.94 -7.18 -4.09
C ILE A 85 -15.33 -5.69 -4.13
N HIS A 86 -15.44 -5.07 -5.30
CA HIS A 86 -15.67 -3.62 -5.43
C HIS A 86 -16.95 -3.11 -4.79
N ASP A 87 -17.92 -3.97 -4.53
CA ASP A 87 -19.17 -3.62 -3.84
C ASP A 87 -19.03 -3.57 -2.30
N VAL A 88 -17.92 -4.07 -1.77
CA VAL A 88 -17.64 -4.10 -0.32
C VAL A 88 -16.33 -3.42 0.08
N VAL A 89 -15.54 -2.97 -0.90
CA VAL A 89 -14.27 -2.26 -0.71
C VAL A 89 -14.31 -0.94 -1.47
N ASP A 90 -14.14 0.16 -0.77
CA ASP A 90 -14.22 1.51 -1.35
C ASP A 90 -12.85 2.03 -1.81
N ALA A 91 -11.75 1.52 -1.23
CA ALA A 91 -10.39 1.93 -1.59
C ALA A 91 -9.38 0.80 -1.48
N CYS A 92 -8.32 0.87 -2.31
CA CYS A 92 -7.18 -0.03 -2.25
C CYS A 92 -5.89 0.78 -2.08
N ALA A 93 -5.21 0.57 -0.95
CA ALA A 93 -3.93 1.21 -0.61
C ALA A 93 -2.77 0.26 -0.88
N PHE A 94 -2.30 0.19 -2.12
CA PHE A 94 -1.23 -0.73 -2.50
C PHE A 94 0.10 -0.41 -1.81
N GLN A 95 0.71 -1.44 -1.20
CA GLN A 95 2.04 -1.39 -0.59
C GLN A 95 3.12 -1.52 -1.67
N ASP A 96 4.10 -0.63 -1.67
CA ASP A 96 5.13 -0.52 -2.70
C ASP A 96 6.49 -1.14 -2.32
N GLY A 97 6.58 -1.81 -1.19
CA GLY A 97 7.85 -2.34 -0.69
C GLY A 97 8.44 -3.51 -1.48
N HIS A 98 7.66 -4.14 -2.34
CA HIS A 98 8.08 -5.29 -3.15
C HIS A 98 8.36 -4.94 -4.62
N ILE A 99 8.23 -3.68 -5.02
CA ILE A 99 8.57 -3.20 -6.37
C ILE A 99 9.85 -2.37 -6.36
N ASP A 100 10.55 -2.35 -7.48
CA ASP A 100 11.72 -1.49 -7.64
C ASP A 100 11.30 -0.11 -8.18
N TYR A 101 12.19 0.88 -8.08
CA TYR A 101 11.89 2.26 -8.45
C TYR A 101 11.60 2.42 -9.96
N ASP A 102 12.18 1.57 -10.80
CA ASP A 102 11.94 1.52 -12.24
C ASP A 102 10.59 0.88 -12.62
N GLU A 103 9.93 0.21 -11.68
CA GLU A 103 8.63 -0.43 -11.87
C GLU A 103 7.45 0.43 -11.41
N LEU A 104 7.69 1.49 -10.61
CA LEU A 104 6.64 2.29 -9.96
C LEU A 104 5.59 2.79 -10.95
N ASP A 105 6.01 3.47 -12.01
CA ASP A 105 5.08 4.09 -12.96
C ASP A 105 4.19 3.05 -13.66
N ALA A 106 4.74 1.87 -14.01
CA ALA A 106 4.01 0.82 -14.69
C ALA A 106 2.93 0.20 -13.80
N PHE A 107 3.31 -0.26 -12.59
CA PHE A 107 2.34 -0.84 -11.64
C PHE A 107 1.33 0.18 -11.15
N PHE A 108 1.76 1.41 -10.86
CA PHE A 108 0.85 2.45 -10.37
C PHE A 108 -0.19 2.86 -11.42
N SER A 109 0.20 2.95 -12.69
CA SER A 109 -0.74 3.22 -13.78
C SER A 109 -1.80 2.12 -13.90
N VAL A 110 -1.40 0.86 -13.79
CA VAL A 110 -2.33 -0.28 -13.83
C VAL A 110 -3.27 -0.28 -12.62
N ASN A 111 -2.74 -0.04 -11.43
CA ASN A 111 -3.56 0.02 -10.21
C ASN A 111 -4.63 1.11 -10.29
N LYS A 112 -4.24 2.32 -10.76
CA LYS A 112 -5.20 3.43 -10.93
C LYS A 112 -6.25 3.11 -11.98
N LYS A 113 -5.84 2.57 -13.13
CA LYS A 113 -6.75 2.13 -14.20
C LYS A 113 -7.79 1.13 -13.69
N LEU A 114 -7.36 0.15 -12.90
CA LEU A 114 -8.26 -0.86 -12.34
C LEU A 114 -9.19 -0.26 -11.29
N ALA A 115 -8.67 0.55 -10.37
CA ALA A 115 -9.50 1.22 -9.36
C ALA A 115 -10.58 2.09 -10.02
N ASP A 116 -10.22 2.89 -11.03
CA ASP A 116 -11.16 3.72 -11.78
C ASP A 116 -12.24 2.88 -12.49
N LYS A 117 -11.84 1.75 -13.10
CA LYS A 117 -12.78 0.82 -13.76
C LYS A 117 -13.88 0.34 -12.82
N TYR A 118 -13.54 0.10 -11.55
CA TYR A 118 -14.46 -0.45 -10.55
C TYR A 118 -15.03 0.62 -9.59
N GLY A 119 -14.77 1.91 -9.84
CA GLY A 119 -15.26 3.00 -9.01
C GLY A 119 -14.66 3.06 -7.61
N MET A 120 -13.48 2.46 -7.43
CA MET A 120 -12.75 2.44 -6.16
C MET A 120 -11.73 3.59 -6.11
N GLN A 121 -11.42 4.07 -4.90
CA GLN A 121 -10.28 4.95 -4.71
C GLN A 121 -8.96 4.15 -4.78
N CYS A 122 -7.96 4.73 -5.43
CA CYS A 122 -6.63 4.17 -5.51
C CYS A 122 -5.68 4.95 -4.60
N TRP A 123 -5.18 4.30 -3.55
CA TRP A 123 -4.21 4.89 -2.63
C TRP A 123 -2.87 4.20 -2.74
N THR A 124 -1.79 4.89 -2.38
CA THR A 124 -0.51 4.23 -2.11
C THR A 124 -0.29 4.09 -0.61
N ASN A 125 0.19 2.94 -0.18
CA ASN A 125 0.78 2.73 1.13
C ASN A 125 2.30 2.71 0.93
N ALA A 126 2.89 3.93 0.94
CA ALA A 126 4.32 4.11 0.70
C ALA A 126 5.13 3.67 1.93
N GLU A 127 5.90 2.60 1.79
CA GLU A 127 6.79 2.16 2.86
C GLU A 127 7.88 3.22 3.12
N SER A 128 7.97 3.71 4.35
CA SER A 128 8.97 4.68 4.80
C SER A 128 10.27 4.02 5.29
N PHE A 129 10.51 2.79 4.88
CA PHE A 129 11.71 2.01 5.21
C PHE A 129 12.26 1.25 4.01
N ASP A 130 13.55 0.95 4.05
CA ASP A 130 14.21 0.01 3.16
C ASP A 130 14.29 -1.36 3.82
N ARG A 131 14.21 -2.42 3.01
CA ARG A 131 14.34 -3.81 3.44
C ARG A 131 15.78 -4.27 3.26
N ASP A 132 16.62 -4.07 4.26
CA ASP A 132 17.99 -4.58 4.28
C ASP A 132 18.01 -5.99 4.91
N MET A 133 17.51 -6.94 4.18
CA MET A 133 17.44 -8.32 4.64
C MET A 133 18.77 -9.05 4.43
N PRO A 134 19.20 -9.92 5.36
CA PRO A 134 18.43 -10.41 6.52
C PRO A 134 18.55 -9.55 7.79
N ILE A 135 19.18 -8.38 7.72
CA ILE A 135 19.54 -7.61 8.90
C ILE A 135 18.31 -6.96 9.55
N LYS A 136 17.70 -5.97 8.89
CA LYS A 136 16.54 -5.22 9.42
C LYS A 136 15.85 -4.36 8.35
N PHE A 137 14.74 -3.76 8.78
CA PHE A 137 14.14 -2.59 8.14
C PHE A 137 14.79 -1.32 8.69
N PHE A 138 15.13 -0.37 7.82
CA PHE A 138 15.72 0.92 8.19
C PHE A 138 14.92 2.07 7.57
N PRO A 139 14.87 3.24 8.25
CA PRO A 139 14.26 4.43 7.66
C PRO A 139 14.83 4.70 6.26
N ILE A 140 13.94 4.93 5.31
CA ILE A 140 14.30 5.23 3.91
C ILE A 140 14.91 6.64 3.80
N LYS A 141 15.77 6.87 2.83
CA LYS A 141 16.18 8.23 2.47
C LYS A 141 15.00 8.99 1.86
N PHE A 142 14.86 10.27 2.19
CA PHE A 142 13.75 11.08 1.69
C PHE A 142 13.64 11.08 0.15
N ASP A 143 14.75 11.15 -0.57
CA ASP A 143 14.72 11.12 -2.04
C ASP A 143 14.05 9.85 -2.61
N LYS A 144 14.22 8.72 -1.96
CA LYS A 144 13.54 7.47 -2.32
C LYS A 144 12.02 7.53 -2.01
N LEU A 145 11.65 8.07 -0.84
CA LEU A 145 10.24 8.26 -0.48
C LEU A 145 9.58 9.24 -1.46
N ARG A 146 10.26 10.32 -1.80
CA ARG A 146 9.80 11.31 -2.77
C ARG A 146 9.51 10.69 -4.13
N LEU A 147 10.39 9.82 -4.65
CA LEU A 147 10.16 9.10 -5.91
C LEU A 147 8.85 8.30 -5.88
N LYS A 148 8.56 7.61 -4.79
CA LYS A 148 7.30 6.86 -4.60
C LYS A 148 6.08 7.79 -4.59
N LEU A 149 6.13 8.88 -3.83
CA LEU A 149 5.03 9.85 -3.74
C LEU A 149 4.79 10.56 -5.07
N GLU A 150 5.85 10.94 -5.78
CA GLU A 150 5.74 11.57 -7.09
C GLU A 150 5.21 10.60 -8.16
N ALA A 151 5.58 9.31 -8.12
CA ALA A 151 5.01 8.29 -9.00
C ALA A 151 3.52 8.11 -8.76
N ALA A 152 3.08 8.03 -7.50
CA ALA A 152 1.67 7.97 -7.14
C ALA A 152 0.90 9.20 -7.63
N LYS A 153 1.49 10.39 -7.48
CA LYS A 153 0.92 11.64 -7.98
C LYS A 153 0.79 11.64 -9.51
N ARG A 154 1.83 11.19 -10.24
CA ARG A 154 1.79 11.09 -11.71
C ARG A 154 0.72 10.11 -12.18
N ALA A 155 0.54 9.00 -11.48
CA ALA A 155 -0.49 8.01 -11.78
C ALA A 155 -1.91 8.49 -11.41
N GLY A 156 -2.06 9.61 -10.70
CA GLY A 156 -3.34 10.17 -10.30
C GLY A 156 -3.98 9.48 -9.10
N TYR A 157 -3.18 8.96 -8.17
CA TYR A 157 -3.68 8.34 -6.95
C TYR A 157 -4.43 9.35 -6.09
N ASP A 158 -5.51 8.90 -5.45
CA ASP A 158 -6.40 9.75 -4.68
C ASP A 158 -5.82 10.12 -3.31
N LYS A 159 -4.98 9.26 -2.73
CA LYS A 159 -4.39 9.45 -1.41
C LYS A 159 -3.04 8.73 -1.30
N ALA A 160 -2.15 9.29 -0.48
CA ALA A 160 -0.94 8.62 -0.03
C ALA A 160 -0.98 8.46 1.48
N ILE A 161 -0.73 7.24 1.95
CA ILE A 161 -0.47 6.92 3.35
C ILE A 161 0.95 6.39 3.46
N THR A 162 1.60 6.57 4.60
CA THR A 162 2.94 6.05 4.83
C THR A 162 2.94 4.99 5.93
N PHE A 163 3.57 3.88 5.66
CA PHE A 163 3.82 2.84 6.64
C PHE A 163 5.31 2.81 6.98
N GLU A 164 5.76 3.20 8.16
CA GLU A 164 4.91 3.73 9.20
C GLU A 164 5.66 4.84 9.97
N PHE A 165 4.93 5.71 10.58
CA PHE A 165 5.49 6.93 11.17
C PHE A 165 6.33 6.64 12.41
N SER A 166 5.83 5.84 13.36
CA SER A 166 6.40 5.73 14.71
C SER A 166 7.83 5.23 14.72
N HIS A 167 8.17 4.23 13.90
CA HIS A 167 9.52 3.65 13.87
C HIS A 167 10.42 4.30 12.83
N PHE A 168 9.88 4.68 11.66
CA PHE A 168 10.71 5.03 10.51
C PHE A 168 10.70 6.50 10.14
N MET A 169 9.76 7.30 10.66
CA MET A 169 9.66 8.73 10.36
C MET A 169 9.61 9.62 11.61
N SER A 170 9.36 9.09 12.80
CA SER A 170 9.28 9.90 14.00
C SER A 170 10.66 10.42 14.42
N PRO A 171 10.79 11.72 14.76
CA PRO A 171 12.03 12.24 15.34
C PRO A 171 12.35 11.65 16.71
N GLN A 172 11.41 10.94 17.35
CA GLN A 172 11.60 10.23 18.61
C GLN A 172 11.87 8.73 18.41
N SER A 173 12.03 8.28 17.18
CA SER A 173 12.39 6.90 16.88
C SER A 173 13.77 6.55 17.44
N ALA A 174 13.97 5.25 17.71
CA ALA A 174 15.31 4.72 18.02
C ALA A 174 16.31 4.84 16.83
N TYR A 175 15.83 5.10 15.63
CA TYR A 175 16.64 5.33 14.45
C TYR A 175 16.88 6.82 14.22
N LEU A 176 18.12 7.29 14.37
CA LEU A 176 18.49 8.69 14.07
C LEU A 176 18.07 9.13 12.66
N GLN A 177 18.13 8.21 11.71
CA GLN A 177 17.73 8.47 10.31
C GLN A 177 16.24 8.80 10.16
N ALA A 178 15.38 8.34 11.08
CA ALA A 178 13.95 8.68 11.07
C ALA A 178 13.73 10.17 11.30
N GLY A 179 14.49 10.81 12.18
CA GLY A 179 14.44 12.26 12.39
C GLY A 179 14.82 13.03 11.13
N HIS A 180 15.88 12.62 10.43
CA HIS A 180 16.27 13.24 9.16
C HIS A 180 15.22 13.05 8.08
N LEU A 181 14.57 11.88 8.01
CA LEU A 181 13.48 11.63 7.09
C LEU A 181 12.29 12.56 7.39
N TYR A 182 11.95 12.72 8.68
CA TYR A 182 10.87 13.60 9.13
C TYR A 182 11.13 15.06 8.75
N ASP A 183 12.33 15.58 9.01
CA ASP A 183 12.69 16.95 8.69
C ASP A 183 12.58 17.24 7.19
N ARG A 184 13.12 16.35 6.36
CA ARG A 184 13.04 16.46 4.90
C ARG A 184 11.61 16.34 4.38
N TYR A 185 10.78 15.48 4.99
CA TYR A 185 9.37 15.33 4.67
C TYR A 185 8.60 16.63 4.99
N ARG A 186 8.85 17.21 6.17
CA ARG A 186 8.24 18.48 6.55
C ARG A 186 8.62 19.63 5.62
N GLU A 187 9.89 19.73 5.26
CA GLU A 187 10.38 20.74 4.31
C GLU A 187 9.66 20.63 2.96
N TYR A 188 9.55 19.41 2.44
CA TYR A 188 8.93 19.15 1.13
C TYR A 188 7.43 19.51 1.10
N PHE A 189 6.71 19.24 2.16
CA PHE A 189 5.29 19.54 2.28
C PHE A 189 5.01 20.90 2.96
N GLU A 190 6.03 21.70 3.25
CA GLU A 190 5.91 23.00 3.92
C GLU A 190 5.11 22.93 5.24
N ILE A 191 5.22 21.83 5.97
CA ILE A 191 4.54 21.60 7.24
C ILE A 191 5.28 22.40 8.33
N LYS A 192 4.58 23.37 8.94
CA LYS A 192 5.10 24.20 10.03
C LYS A 192 5.03 23.53 11.40
#